data_3601a47ebc595c1bc7b9c2d4c81a3452
#
_entry.id   3601a47ebc595c1bc7b9c2d4c81a3452
#
_cell.length_a   1.000
_cell.length_b   1.000
_cell.length_c   1.000
_cell.angle_alpha   90.00
_cell.angle_beta   90.00
_cell.angle_gamma   90.00
#
_symmetry.space_group_name_H-M   'P 1'
#
loop_
_entity.id
_entity.type
_entity.pdbx_description
1 polymer ?
#
loop_
_entity_poly.entity_id
_entity_poly.type
_entity_poly.pdbx_seq_one_letter_code
_entity_poly.pdbx_strand_id
1 'polypeptide(L)'
;MAIKRALISVSDKTGVVEFAKGLHELGVEIISTGGTMKAIADAGIPVKSVSEVTGFPEMMDGRVKTLHPMIHGGILAIRDNPDHIKAMKEHGITGIDLVAVNLYPFRETIAKPDVTRAEAIENIDIGGPSMVRAAAKNYKYVTIVVDPSQYSDILERIKSDTLTEDFRLDLSRKAFLHTGLYDCAIADYMTKEVNGSKDTLPDIYSKAYVKVQDLRYGENPHQKAAFYKDPEVKGGIADAKQLHGKELSYNNIVDMEAAWDLASEWKDQPACAIIKHTNPCGCALGENALDAFKKAFAADSKSAFGGIVAMNRECDKATAEEMKPIFFEVVMAPKFSKEALEVLETKKNIRLIEVPSLTHEELQLHKVSGGLLIQAPDNSTETRADCKVVTDRAPTEEEWKALEFAWVIVKHVKSNAIVLTNQDTTLGVGAGQMNRVGSADIAIAEAGEKAKGSVMSSDAFFPFGDTIEAAGKAGITAVIQPGGSIRDQESIDMANKYGIAMVFTGHRHFRHS
;
A
#
# COMPACT_ATOMS: atom_id res chain seq x y z
N MET A 1 29.50 28.25 4.82
CA MET A 1 29.53 28.84 3.45
C MET A 1 28.43 29.86 3.35
N ALA A 2 28.76 31.13 2.99
CA ALA A 2 27.75 32.18 2.89
C ALA A 2 26.89 31.97 1.64
N ILE A 3 25.58 31.96 1.79
CA ILE A 3 24.62 31.94 0.70
C ILE A 3 24.44 33.40 0.23
N LYS A 4 24.79 33.68 -1.02
CA LYS A 4 24.70 35.03 -1.61
C LYS A 4 23.59 35.14 -2.67
N ARG A 5 23.31 34.04 -3.36
CA ARG A 5 22.31 34.01 -4.44
C ARG A 5 21.50 32.71 -4.40
N ALA A 6 20.19 32.85 -4.43
CA ALA A 6 19.23 31.76 -4.45
C ALA A 6 18.41 31.75 -5.73
N LEU A 7 18.20 30.58 -6.33
CA LEU A 7 17.24 30.34 -7.40
C LEU A 7 16.02 29.62 -6.82
N ILE A 8 14.84 30.23 -6.92
CA ILE A 8 13.59 29.69 -6.41
C ILE A 8 12.60 29.49 -7.56
N SER A 9 12.24 28.26 -7.83
CA SER A 9 11.27 27.90 -8.89
C SER A 9 10.44 26.70 -8.43
N VAL A 10 9.26 26.96 -7.90
CA VAL A 10 8.42 25.93 -7.25
C VAL A 10 7.03 25.87 -7.86
N SER A 11 6.53 24.66 -8.02
CA SER A 11 5.14 24.39 -8.40
C SER A 11 4.23 24.52 -7.17
N ASP A 12 4.53 23.76 -6.11
CA ASP A 12 3.93 23.96 -4.79
C ASP A 12 4.55 25.19 -4.11
N LYS A 13 3.73 26.21 -3.91
CA LYS A 13 4.11 27.51 -3.36
C LYS A 13 3.95 27.62 -1.85
N THR A 14 3.67 26.52 -1.17
CA THR A 14 3.53 26.48 0.29
C THR A 14 4.79 27.05 0.96
N GLY A 15 4.63 28.12 1.75
CA GLY A 15 5.71 28.74 2.52
C GLY A 15 6.80 29.45 1.70
N VAL A 16 6.66 29.55 0.37
CA VAL A 16 7.71 30.11 -0.50
C VAL A 16 7.93 31.62 -0.26
N VAL A 17 6.88 32.38 0.06
CA VAL A 17 6.96 33.81 0.32
C VAL A 17 7.74 34.08 1.60
N GLU A 18 7.43 33.37 2.68
CA GLU A 18 8.12 33.45 3.96
C GLU A 18 9.59 33.01 3.83
N PHE A 19 9.84 31.97 3.04
CA PHE A 19 11.20 31.52 2.74
C PHE A 19 12.00 32.58 1.98
N ALA A 20 11.42 33.15 0.91
CA ALA A 20 12.05 34.22 0.12
C ALA A 20 12.31 35.49 0.97
N LYS A 21 11.34 35.86 1.83
CA LYS A 21 11.50 36.99 2.76
C LYS A 21 12.67 36.73 3.72
N GLY A 22 12.74 35.55 4.33
CA GLY A 22 13.84 35.20 5.22
C GLY A 22 15.20 35.23 4.54
N LEU A 23 15.31 34.76 3.30
CA LEU A 23 16.54 34.85 2.50
C LEU A 23 16.91 36.31 2.18
N HIS A 24 15.95 37.10 1.78
CA HIS A 24 16.17 38.55 1.50
C HIS A 24 16.67 39.31 2.75
N GLU A 25 16.07 39.08 3.91
CA GLU A 25 16.50 39.64 5.19
C GLU A 25 17.95 39.26 5.57
N LEU A 26 18.42 38.10 5.07
CA LEU A 26 19.80 37.66 5.20
C LEU A 26 20.75 38.20 4.11
N GLY A 27 20.25 39.11 3.24
CA GLY A 27 21.02 39.72 2.17
C GLY A 27 21.25 38.80 0.94
N VAL A 28 20.46 37.77 0.78
CA VAL A 28 20.53 36.86 -0.36
C VAL A 28 19.79 37.43 -1.57
N GLU A 29 20.45 37.51 -2.72
CA GLU A 29 19.82 37.85 -3.99
C GLU A 29 18.93 36.69 -4.46
N ILE A 30 17.67 36.99 -4.83
CA ILE A 30 16.70 35.99 -5.27
C ILE A 30 16.51 36.08 -6.77
N ILE A 31 16.66 34.92 -7.43
CA ILE A 31 16.32 34.72 -8.85
C ILE A 31 15.12 33.78 -8.90
N SER A 32 14.14 34.07 -9.76
CA SER A 32 12.96 33.24 -9.90
C SER A 32 12.38 33.29 -11.32
N THR A 33 11.35 32.48 -11.57
CA THR A 33 10.67 32.40 -12.86
C THR A 33 9.17 32.19 -12.68
N GLY A 34 8.39 32.60 -13.68
CA GLY A 34 6.96 32.32 -13.80
C GLY A 34 6.12 32.74 -12.60
N GLY A 35 5.21 31.86 -12.20
CA GLY A 35 4.30 32.11 -11.08
C GLY A 35 4.98 32.21 -9.71
N THR A 36 6.14 31.61 -9.52
CA THR A 36 6.93 31.75 -8.27
C THR A 36 7.48 33.17 -8.16
N MET A 37 8.06 33.71 -9.22
CA MET A 37 8.53 35.09 -9.26
C MET A 37 7.41 36.09 -8.95
N LYS A 38 6.24 35.89 -9.58
CA LYS A 38 5.07 36.74 -9.33
C LYS A 38 4.66 36.73 -7.86
N ALA A 39 4.56 35.56 -7.23
CA ALA A 39 4.19 35.44 -5.82
C ALA A 39 5.18 36.16 -4.89
N ILE A 40 6.48 36.08 -5.17
CA ILE A 40 7.54 36.75 -4.40
C ILE A 40 7.46 38.26 -4.61
N ALA A 41 7.31 38.74 -5.86
CA ALA A 41 7.21 40.16 -6.19
C ALA A 41 5.94 40.80 -5.64
N ASP A 42 4.79 40.12 -5.73
CA ASP A 42 3.50 40.61 -5.18
C ASP A 42 3.55 40.78 -3.64
N ALA A 43 4.43 40.04 -2.97
CA ALA A 43 4.73 40.23 -1.53
C ALA A 43 5.72 41.34 -1.23
N GLY A 44 6.15 42.11 -2.24
CA GLY A 44 7.08 43.25 -2.08
C GLY A 44 8.54 42.83 -1.86
N ILE A 45 8.91 41.57 -2.15
CA ILE A 45 10.28 41.09 -1.98
C ILE A 45 11.04 41.27 -3.31
N PRO A 46 12.24 41.90 -3.28
CA PRO A 46 13.06 42.07 -4.48
C PRO A 46 13.44 40.72 -5.08
N VAL A 47 13.14 40.52 -6.36
CA VAL A 47 13.41 39.28 -7.10
C VAL A 47 13.76 39.63 -8.54
N LYS A 48 14.79 38.96 -9.09
CA LYS A 48 15.17 39.06 -10.49
C LYS A 48 14.58 37.91 -11.29
N SER A 49 14.17 38.17 -12.52
CA SER A 49 13.77 37.09 -13.42
C SER A 49 14.98 36.34 -13.96
N VAL A 50 14.77 35.04 -14.30
CA VAL A 50 15.80 34.27 -15.00
C VAL A 50 16.18 34.92 -16.33
N SER A 51 15.23 35.53 -17.03
CA SER A 51 15.50 36.27 -18.30
C SER A 51 16.40 37.46 -18.13
N GLU A 52 16.29 38.22 -17.01
CA GLU A 52 17.22 39.30 -16.70
C GLU A 52 18.64 38.77 -16.42
N VAL A 53 18.77 37.62 -15.79
CA VAL A 53 20.07 37.00 -15.49
C VAL A 53 20.74 36.40 -16.74
N THR A 54 19.94 35.82 -17.60
CA THR A 54 20.46 35.13 -18.82
C THR A 54 20.61 36.06 -20.01
N GLY A 55 19.89 37.18 -20.02
CA GLY A 55 19.76 38.05 -21.20
C GLY A 55 18.97 37.38 -22.34
N PHE A 56 18.28 36.27 -22.05
CA PHE A 56 17.57 35.45 -23.05
C PHE A 56 16.08 35.34 -22.67
N PRO A 57 15.14 35.58 -23.63
CA PRO A 57 13.73 35.53 -23.32
C PRO A 57 13.26 34.08 -23.10
N GLU A 58 12.21 33.95 -22.31
CA GLU A 58 11.43 32.72 -22.23
C GLU A 58 10.79 32.44 -23.60
N MET A 59 10.81 31.17 -24.05
CA MET A 59 10.29 30.82 -25.35
C MET A 59 9.60 29.44 -25.33
N MET A 60 8.89 29.11 -26.44
CA MET A 60 8.15 27.86 -26.58
C MET A 60 7.13 27.65 -25.45
N ASP A 61 6.30 28.67 -25.19
CA ASP A 61 5.28 28.68 -24.14
C ASP A 61 5.83 28.34 -22.74
N GLY A 62 7.10 28.71 -22.49
CA GLY A 62 7.77 28.50 -21.21
C GLY A 62 8.49 27.15 -21.08
N ARG A 63 8.53 26.33 -22.10
CA ARG A 63 9.29 25.05 -22.07
C ARG A 63 10.80 25.27 -21.96
N VAL A 64 11.30 26.42 -22.42
CA VAL A 64 12.72 26.82 -22.32
C VAL A 64 12.82 28.13 -21.56
N LYS A 65 13.30 28.05 -20.31
CA LYS A 65 13.54 29.18 -19.39
C LYS A 65 14.87 29.05 -18.69
N THR A 66 15.04 27.97 -17.92
CA THR A 66 16.15 27.73 -17.01
C THR A 66 17.26 26.88 -17.60
N LEU A 67 17.03 26.23 -18.73
CA LEU A 67 18.01 25.43 -19.48
C LEU A 67 19.00 26.36 -20.22
N HIS A 68 19.84 27.06 -19.47
CA HIS A 68 20.75 28.05 -19.99
C HIS A 68 22.12 27.95 -19.31
N PRO A 69 23.25 28.15 -20.05
CA PRO A 69 24.60 28.07 -19.46
C PRO A 69 24.82 29.01 -18.28
N MET A 70 24.23 30.22 -18.29
CA MET A 70 24.31 31.17 -17.18
C MET A 70 23.73 30.63 -15.87
N ILE A 71 22.65 29.84 -15.97
CA ILE A 71 22.00 29.22 -14.80
C ILE A 71 22.77 27.95 -14.39
N HIS A 72 22.93 26.99 -15.31
CA HIS A 72 23.59 25.73 -15.00
C HIS A 72 25.08 25.87 -14.70
N GLY A 73 25.77 26.79 -15.33
CA GLY A 73 27.15 27.16 -14.98
C GLY A 73 27.25 27.74 -13.57
N GLY A 74 26.27 28.61 -13.20
CA GLY A 74 26.16 29.14 -11.84
C GLY A 74 25.93 28.07 -10.76
N ILE A 75 25.23 26.99 -11.10
CA ILE A 75 24.95 25.86 -10.19
C ILE A 75 26.12 24.86 -10.18
N LEU A 76 26.66 24.48 -11.33
CA LEU A 76 27.61 23.36 -11.48
C LEU A 76 29.07 23.72 -11.24
N ALA A 77 29.42 25.01 -11.23
CA ALA A 77 30.82 25.44 -11.05
C ALA A 77 31.35 24.98 -9.69
N ILE A 78 32.52 24.32 -9.73
CA ILE A 78 33.32 23.95 -8.55
C ILE A 78 34.05 25.20 -8.09
N ARG A 79 33.72 25.75 -6.92
CA ARG A 79 34.14 27.05 -6.45
C ARG A 79 35.63 27.15 -6.06
N ASP A 80 36.28 26.02 -5.79
CA ASP A 80 37.70 25.92 -5.47
C ASP A 80 38.54 25.46 -6.69
N ASN A 81 37.95 25.30 -7.89
CA ASN A 81 38.65 25.02 -9.12
C ASN A 81 38.99 26.33 -9.86
N PRO A 82 40.26 26.70 -10.03
CA PRO A 82 40.68 27.96 -10.69
C PRO A 82 40.19 28.08 -12.14
N ASP A 83 40.13 26.97 -12.89
CA ASP A 83 39.68 27.00 -14.28
C ASP A 83 38.19 27.26 -14.38
N HIS A 84 37.38 26.70 -13.44
CA HIS A 84 35.94 26.99 -13.36
C HIS A 84 35.71 28.45 -13.01
N ILE A 85 36.44 29.00 -12.05
CA ILE A 85 36.34 30.43 -11.67
C ILE A 85 36.74 31.35 -12.83
N LYS A 86 37.80 30.97 -13.59
CA LYS A 86 38.19 31.70 -14.79
C LYS A 86 37.09 31.69 -15.84
N ALA A 87 36.55 30.51 -16.18
CA ALA A 87 35.45 30.38 -17.13
C ALA A 87 34.19 31.17 -16.72
N MET A 88 33.83 31.12 -15.41
CA MET A 88 32.73 31.94 -14.90
C MET A 88 32.95 33.43 -15.15
N LYS A 89 34.14 33.94 -14.89
CA LYS A 89 34.47 35.36 -15.14
C LYS A 89 34.44 35.70 -16.63
N GLU A 90 35.02 34.87 -17.49
CA GLU A 90 35.07 35.06 -18.93
C GLU A 90 33.68 35.11 -19.57
N HIS A 91 32.75 34.33 -19.04
CA HIS A 91 31.37 34.24 -19.54
C HIS A 91 30.34 35.03 -18.72
N GLY A 92 30.75 35.81 -17.73
CA GLY A 92 29.84 36.63 -16.90
C GLY A 92 28.90 35.81 -16.02
N ILE A 93 29.29 34.55 -15.70
CA ILE A 93 28.47 33.64 -14.88
C ILE A 93 28.65 33.96 -13.40
N THR A 94 27.55 34.22 -12.70
CA THR A 94 27.56 34.38 -11.25
C THR A 94 27.07 33.11 -10.56
N GLY A 95 27.74 32.72 -9.47
CA GLY A 95 27.38 31.49 -8.72
C GLY A 95 25.98 31.55 -8.10
N ILE A 96 25.31 30.44 -8.07
CA ILE A 96 24.05 30.19 -7.37
C ILE A 96 24.36 29.25 -6.21
N ASP A 97 24.09 29.68 -4.98
CA ASP A 97 24.50 28.98 -3.76
C ASP A 97 23.36 28.19 -3.13
N LEU A 98 22.11 28.52 -3.50
CA LEU A 98 20.92 27.80 -3.07
C LEU A 98 19.95 27.64 -4.25
N VAL A 99 19.39 26.46 -4.38
CA VAL A 99 18.35 26.13 -5.36
C VAL A 99 17.16 25.53 -4.62
N ALA A 100 16.01 26.21 -4.67
CA ALA A 100 14.74 25.69 -4.14
C ALA A 100 13.79 25.41 -5.30
N VAL A 101 13.58 24.11 -5.56
CA VAL A 101 12.79 23.65 -6.70
C VAL A 101 12.00 22.40 -6.28
N ASN A 102 10.69 22.45 -6.42
CA ASN A 102 9.84 21.27 -6.48
C ASN A 102 9.23 21.13 -7.88
N LEU A 103 8.86 19.90 -8.23
CA LEU A 103 8.49 19.57 -9.60
C LEU A 103 7.00 19.80 -9.87
N TYR A 104 6.60 19.80 -11.14
CA TYR A 104 5.21 19.85 -11.53
C TYR A 104 4.44 18.66 -10.94
N PRO A 105 3.14 18.85 -10.59
CA PRO A 105 2.33 17.82 -9.92
C PRO A 105 1.86 16.75 -10.89
N PHE A 106 2.80 16.00 -11.49
CA PHE A 106 2.50 14.97 -12.48
C PHE A 106 1.56 13.90 -11.94
N ARG A 107 1.80 13.41 -10.72
CA ARG A 107 0.96 12.39 -10.08
C ARG A 107 -0.47 12.86 -9.87
N GLU A 108 -0.65 14.07 -9.37
CA GLU A 108 -1.96 14.68 -9.17
C GLU A 108 -2.67 14.92 -10.49
N THR A 109 -1.91 15.21 -11.54
CA THR A 109 -2.44 15.41 -12.89
C THR A 109 -2.96 14.10 -13.46
N ILE A 110 -2.17 13.02 -13.44
CA ILE A 110 -2.59 11.71 -13.98
C ILE A 110 -3.66 11.01 -13.12
N ALA A 111 -3.85 11.43 -11.88
CA ALA A 111 -4.90 10.91 -11.00
C ALA A 111 -6.30 11.50 -11.30
N LYS A 112 -6.41 12.52 -12.16
CA LYS A 112 -7.70 13.09 -12.56
C LYS A 112 -8.46 12.13 -13.48
N PRO A 113 -9.77 11.90 -13.27
CA PRO A 113 -10.54 10.94 -14.07
C PRO A 113 -10.54 11.21 -15.58
N ASP A 114 -10.53 12.50 -15.96
CA ASP A 114 -10.68 12.94 -17.35
C ASP A 114 -9.37 13.47 -17.95
N VAL A 115 -8.21 13.13 -17.37
CA VAL A 115 -6.93 13.59 -17.89
C VAL A 115 -6.66 13.02 -19.28
N THR A 116 -6.32 13.92 -20.22
CA THR A 116 -5.88 13.49 -21.55
C THR A 116 -4.39 13.17 -21.55
N ARG A 117 -3.96 12.30 -22.48
CA ARG A 117 -2.53 12.02 -22.67
C ARG A 117 -1.73 13.30 -22.94
N ALA A 118 -2.28 14.23 -23.72
CA ALA A 118 -1.62 15.51 -24.02
C ALA A 118 -1.40 16.34 -22.75
N GLU A 119 -2.38 16.42 -21.85
CA GLU A 119 -2.25 17.11 -20.56
C GLU A 119 -1.24 16.43 -19.63
N ALA A 120 -1.24 15.10 -19.58
CA ALA A 120 -0.25 14.35 -18.82
C ALA A 120 1.18 14.65 -19.31
N ILE A 121 1.41 14.59 -20.63
CA ILE A 121 2.72 14.87 -21.23
C ILE A 121 3.16 16.31 -20.97
N GLU A 122 2.26 17.29 -21.10
CA GLU A 122 2.59 18.70 -20.84
C GLU A 122 2.96 18.99 -19.38
N ASN A 123 2.50 18.15 -18.44
CA ASN A 123 2.86 18.24 -17.04
C ASN A 123 4.15 17.49 -16.66
N ILE A 124 4.92 16.99 -17.63
CA ILE A 124 6.27 16.48 -17.41
C ILE A 124 7.25 17.64 -17.31
N ASP A 125 7.81 17.85 -16.11
CA ASP A 125 8.79 18.89 -15.85
C ASP A 125 10.18 18.48 -16.38
N ILE A 126 10.78 19.31 -17.21
CA ILE A 126 12.15 19.11 -17.74
C ILE A 126 13.16 20.00 -17.02
N GLY A 127 12.81 21.29 -16.87
CA GLY A 127 13.71 22.30 -16.27
C GLY A 127 13.95 22.07 -14.79
N GLY A 128 12.91 21.72 -14.04
CA GLY A 128 12.98 21.45 -12.61
C GLY A 128 13.94 20.31 -12.28
N PRO A 129 13.76 19.09 -12.81
CA PRO A 129 14.67 17.98 -12.58
C PRO A 129 16.12 18.27 -12.99
N SER A 130 16.33 19.02 -14.07
CA SER A 130 17.66 19.42 -14.51
C SER A 130 18.38 20.29 -13.47
N MET A 131 17.70 21.29 -12.91
CA MET A 131 18.25 22.16 -11.85
C MET A 131 18.46 21.38 -10.55
N VAL A 132 17.49 20.56 -10.15
CA VAL A 132 17.56 19.73 -8.94
C VAL A 132 18.79 18.82 -9.00
N ARG A 133 18.98 18.10 -10.11
CA ARG A 133 20.10 17.17 -10.30
C ARG A 133 21.44 17.91 -10.36
N ALA A 134 21.50 19.07 -11.01
CA ALA A 134 22.70 19.89 -11.09
C ALA A 134 23.13 20.38 -9.69
N ALA A 135 22.20 20.93 -8.91
CA ALA A 135 22.45 21.39 -7.55
C ALA A 135 22.82 20.24 -6.59
N ALA A 136 22.09 19.13 -6.66
CA ALA A 136 22.37 17.92 -5.88
C ALA A 136 23.77 17.36 -6.15
N LYS A 137 24.17 17.28 -7.43
CA LYS A 137 25.52 16.85 -7.80
C LYS A 137 26.61 17.75 -7.20
N ASN A 138 26.34 19.05 -7.11
CA ASN A 138 27.29 20.04 -6.63
C ASN A 138 27.04 20.44 -5.17
N TYR A 139 26.53 19.53 -4.33
CA TYR A 139 26.13 19.79 -2.93
C TYR A 139 27.21 20.41 -2.05
N LYS A 140 28.48 20.21 -2.38
CA LYS A 140 29.60 20.83 -1.67
C LYS A 140 29.51 22.37 -1.70
N TYR A 141 28.99 22.93 -2.79
CA TYR A 141 28.92 24.37 -3.04
C TYR A 141 27.49 24.91 -3.18
N VAL A 142 26.50 24.06 -3.29
CA VAL A 142 25.10 24.45 -3.51
C VAL A 142 24.17 23.73 -2.55
N THR A 143 23.30 24.48 -1.93
CA THR A 143 22.22 23.93 -1.09
C THR A 143 20.99 23.68 -1.96
N ILE A 144 20.56 22.42 -2.10
CA ILE A 144 19.34 22.04 -2.80
C ILE A 144 18.19 21.81 -1.82
N VAL A 145 17.03 22.37 -2.10
CA VAL A 145 15.81 22.21 -1.29
C VAL A 145 14.66 21.83 -2.22
N VAL A 146 14.05 20.68 -2.00
CA VAL A 146 12.96 20.14 -2.84
C VAL A 146 11.62 20.04 -2.09
N ASP A 147 11.63 20.23 -0.78
CA ASP A 147 10.47 20.06 0.09
C ASP A 147 10.21 21.36 0.89
N PRO A 148 9.00 21.98 0.78
CA PRO A 148 8.64 23.17 1.53
C PRO A 148 8.77 23.03 3.05
N SER A 149 8.61 21.83 3.60
CA SER A 149 8.75 21.57 5.04
C SER A 149 10.15 21.87 5.59
N GLN A 150 11.15 21.96 4.71
CA GLN A 150 12.55 22.21 5.07
C GLN A 150 12.91 23.71 5.14
N TYR A 151 12.05 24.60 4.66
CA TYR A 151 12.37 26.03 4.51
C TYR A 151 12.78 26.68 5.83
N SER A 152 12.06 26.44 6.91
CA SER A 152 12.36 27.02 8.22
C SER A 152 13.70 26.55 8.78
N ASP A 153 14.00 25.24 8.71
CA ASP A 153 15.28 24.66 9.16
C ASP A 153 16.47 25.21 8.34
N ILE A 154 16.29 25.33 7.02
CA ILE A 154 17.31 25.94 6.13
C ILE A 154 17.62 27.38 6.53
N LEU A 155 16.60 28.21 6.74
CA LEU A 155 16.78 29.61 7.17
C LEU A 155 17.50 29.69 8.51
N GLU A 156 17.13 28.88 9.47
CA GLU A 156 17.77 28.85 10.78
C GLU A 156 19.24 28.45 10.68
N ARG A 157 19.57 27.43 9.85
CA ARG A 157 20.94 26.99 9.61
C ARG A 157 21.79 28.01 8.88
N ILE A 158 21.21 28.80 7.97
CA ILE A 158 21.91 29.90 7.32
C ILE A 158 22.23 30.98 8.36
N LYS A 159 21.28 31.35 9.22
CA LYS A 159 21.45 32.34 10.30
C LYS A 159 22.53 31.92 11.31
N SER A 160 22.56 30.67 11.68
CA SER A 160 23.48 30.13 12.69
C SER A 160 24.81 29.62 12.12
N ASP A 161 25.02 29.73 10.81
CA ASP A 161 26.18 29.16 10.07
C ASP A 161 26.40 27.65 10.33
N THR A 162 25.29 26.92 10.50
CA THR A 162 25.30 25.46 10.73
C THR A 162 24.90 24.64 9.49
N LEU A 163 24.93 25.26 8.31
CA LEU A 163 24.68 24.61 7.02
C LEU A 163 25.93 23.82 6.58
N THR A 164 26.19 22.69 7.25
CA THR A 164 27.37 21.85 7.06
C THR A 164 27.36 21.13 5.70
N GLU A 165 28.52 20.61 5.28
CA GLU A 165 28.63 19.79 4.06
C GLU A 165 27.81 18.50 4.18
N ASP A 166 27.85 17.84 5.34
CA ASP A 166 27.07 16.61 5.60
C ASP A 166 25.55 16.86 5.52
N PHE A 167 25.11 18.00 6.02
CA PHE A 167 23.70 18.38 5.89
C PHE A 167 23.29 18.62 4.43
N ARG A 168 24.15 19.28 3.65
CA ARG A 168 23.93 19.46 2.20
C ARG A 168 23.98 18.12 1.44
N LEU A 169 24.81 17.18 1.87
CA LEU A 169 24.82 15.81 1.31
C LEU A 169 23.49 15.10 1.57
N ASP A 170 22.89 15.25 2.75
CA ASP A 170 21.55 14.69 3.01
C ASP A 170 20.47 15.34 2.14
N LEU A 171 20.54 16.67 1.95
CA LEU A 171 19.64 17.37 1.02
C LEU A 171 19.82 16.87 -0.42
N SER A 172 21.07 16.62 -0.85
CA SER A 172 21.38 16.03 -2.16
C SER A 172 20.76 14.65 -2.32
N ARG A 173 20.88 13.79 -1.31
CA ARG A 173 20.22 12.48 -1.28
C ARG A 173 18.70 12.61 -1.45
N LYS A 174 18.06 13.52 -0.71
CA LYS A 174 16.62 13.79 -0.82
C LYS A 174 16.23 14.30 -2.21
N ALA A 175 17.06 15.15 -2.81
CA ALA A 175 16.85 15.68 -4.14
C ALA A 175 16.90 14.58 -5.23
N PHE A 176 17.87 13.67 -5.16
CA PHE A 176 17.93 12.52 -6.08
C PHE A 176 16.77 11.55 -5.87
N LEU A 177 16.34 11.32 -4.62
CA LEU A 177 15.12 10.55 -4.35
C LEU A 177 13.88 11.22 -4.95
N HIS A 178 13.77 12.54 -4.84
CA HIS A 178 12.65 13.31 -5.39
C HIS A 178 12.54 13.16 -6.91
N THR A 179 13.65 13.31 -7.64
CA THR A 179 13.66 13.10 -9.11
C THR A 179 13.47 11.63 -9.47
N GLY A 180 14.04 10.69 -8.72
CA GLY A 180 13.85 9.26 -8.96
C GLY A 180 12.39 8.80 -8.80
N LEU A 181 11.71 9.28 -7.76
CA LEU A 181 10.27 9.05 -7.55
C LEU A 181 9.43 9.64 -8.67
N TYR A 182 9.82 10.81 -9.17
CA TYR A 182 9.16 11.50 -10.28
C TYR A 182 9.26 10.71 -11.58
N ASP A 183 10.47 10.27 -11.93
CA ASP A 183 10.74 9.48 -13.13
C ASP A 183 10.04 8.10 -13.08
N CYS A 184 9.97 7.47 -11.90
CA CYS A 184 9.21 6.22 -11.72
C CYS A 184 7.73 6.41 -12.05
N ALA A 185 7.10 7.49 -11.60
CA ALA A 185 5.69 7.77 -11.88
C ALA A 185 5.45 8.01 -13.38
N ILE A 186 6.35 8.73 -14.05
CA ILE A 186 6.27 8.95 -15.50
C ILE A 186 6.42 7.61 -16.25
N ALA A 187 7.40 6.79 -15.87
CA ALA A 187 7.65 5.50 -16.50
C ALA A 187 6.45 4.54 -16.34
N ASP A 188 5.84 4.51 -15.15
CA ASP A 188 4.64 3.70 -14.90
C ASP A 188 3.45 4.16 -15.76
N TYR A 189 3.19 5.47 -15.82
CA TYR A 189 2.17 6.05 -16.68
C TYR A 189 2.40 5.70 -18.15
N MET A 190 3.63 5.91 -18.66
CA MET A 190 3.96 5.60 -20.05
C MET A 190 3.81 4.11 -20.37
N THR A 191 4.17 3.24 -19.44
CA THR A 191 4.01 1.79 -19.58
C THR A 191 2.54 1.41 -19.72
N LYS A 192 1.67 1.98 -18.89
CA LYS A 192 0.21 1.78 -18.99
C LYS A 192 -0.33 2.28 -20.33
N GLU A 193 0.11 3.45 -20.80
CA GLU A 193 -0.28 4.02 -22.09
C GLU A 193 0.15 3.15 -23.28
N VAL A 194 1.35 2.56 -23.23
CA VAL A 194 1.88 1.66 -24.29
C VAL A 194 1.18 0.32 -24.28
N ASN A 195 0.96 -0.25 -23.10
CA ASN A 195 0.32 -1.56 -22.96
C ASN A 195 -1.18 -1.49 -23.26
N GLY A 196 -1.83 -0.35 -23.00
CA GLY A 196 -3.26 -0.19 -23.17
C GLY A 196 -4.04 -1.24 -22.38
N SER A 197 -4.97 -1.94 -23.06
CA SER A 197 -5.77 -3.04 -22.48
C SER A 197 -5.05 -4.39 -22.48
N LYS A 198 -3.78 -4.47 -22.84
CA LYS A 198 -3.02 -5.72 -22.79
C LYS A 198 -2.68 -6.05 -21.35
N ASP A 199 -3.11 -7.21 -20.90
CA ASP A 199 -2.75 -7.77 -19.61
C ASP A 199 -1.32 -8.35 -19.66
N THR A 200 -0.32 -7.45 -19.68
CA THR A 200 1.10 -7.82 -19.77
C THR A 200 1.89 -7.09 -18.68
N LEU A 201 2.72 -7.84 -17.98
CA LEU A 201 3.69 -7.26 -17.07
C LEU A 201 4.79 -6.50 -17.85
N PRO A 202 5.33 -5.39 -17.34
CA PRO A 202 6.34 -4.59 -18.03
C PRO A 202 7.70 -5.30 -18.10
N ASP A 203 8.49 -5.01 -19.13
CA ASP A 203 9.86 -5.53 -19.27
C ASP A 203 10.79 -5.07 -18.14
N ILE A 204 10.56 -3.86 -17.63
CA ILE A 204 11.25 -3.29 -16.48
C ILE A 204 10.20 -2.85 -15.47
N TYR A 205 10.24 -3.47 -14.29
CA TYR A 205 9.38 -3.09 -13.17
C TYR A 205 10.12 -2.13 -12.24
N SER A 206 9.59 -0.92 -12.10
CA SER A 206 10.11 0.08 -11.18
C SER A 206 9.00 0.60 -10.29
N LYS A 207 9.20 0.48 -8.98
CA LYS A 207 8.31 1.04 -7.96
C LYS A 207 9.17 1.67 -6.87
N ALA A 208 8.72 2.79 -6.35
CA ALA A 208 9.40 3.47 -5.26
C ALA A 208 8.46 3.60 -4.07
N TYR A 209 8.93 3.20 -2.92
CA TYR A 209 8.19 3.23 -1.65
C TYR A 209 8.80 4.27 -0.72
N VAL A 210 7.94 5.05 -0.07
CA VAL A 210 8.32 6.06 0.92
C VAL A 210 8.15 5.48 2.31
N LYS A 211 9.20 5.62 3.16
CA LYS A 211 9.13 5.13 4.54
C LYS A 211 8.08 5.91 5.35
N VAL A 212 7.14 5.18 5.92
CA VAL A 212 6.10 5.70 6.82
C VAL A 212 6.64 5.77 8.23
N GLN A 213 7.23 4.65 8.73
CA GLN A 213 7.79 4.59 10.08
C GLN A 213 8.87 3.51 10.20
N ASP A 214 9.76 3.68 11.16
CA ASP A 214 10.63 2.61 11.63
C ASP A 214 9.83 1.71 12.57
N LEU A 215 9.98 0.40 12.42
CA LEU A 215 9.36 -0.58 13.28
C LEU A 215 10.36 -1.02 14.35
N ARG A 216 9.86 -1.34 15.53
CA ARG A 216 10.70 -1.77 16.65
C ARG A 216 11.60 -2.94 16.28
N TYR A 217 11.10 -3.90 15.52
CA TYR A 217 11.79 -5.05 14.91
C TYR A 217 10.88 -5.68 13.83
N GLY A 218 11.41 -6.61 13.06
CA GLY A 218 10.67 -7.38 12.06
C GLY A 218 9.84 -8.50 12.67
N GLU A 219 9.75 -9.66 12.02
CA GLU A 219 9.08 -10.82 12.59
C GLU A 219 9.71 -11.23 13.92
N ASN A 220 11.03 -11.08 14.03
CA ASN A 220 11.82 -11.45 15.21
C ASN A 220 12.60 -10.25 15.78
N PRO A 221 12.87 -10.23 17.11
CA PRO A 221 13.48 -9.09 17.77
C PRO A 221 14.86 -8.64 17.25
N HIS A 222 15.62 -9.52 16.61
CA HIS A 222 16.94 -9.22 16.04
C HIS A 222 16.90 -8.63 14.63
N GLN A 223 15.74 -8.62 13.97
CA GLN A 223 15.56 -8.15 12.60
C GLN A 223 15.17 -6.66 12.59
N LYS A 224 15.95 -5.84 11.89
CA LYS A 224 15.57 -4.44 11.64
C LYS A 224 14.43 -4.40 10.62
N ALA A 225 13.45 -3.53 10.85
CA ALA A 225 12.31 -3.36 9.97
C ALA A 225 11.82 -1.92 9.90
N ALA A 226 11.15 -1.60 8.81
CA ALA A 226 10.43 -0.35 8.63
C ALA A 226 9.22 -0.60 7.73
N PHE A 227 8.20 0.22 7.89
CA PHE A 227 7.02 0.21 7.04
C PHE A 227 7.15 1.28 5.96
N TYR A 228 6.87 0.89 4.73
CA TYR A 228 6.92 1.74 3.55
C TYR A 228 5.57 1.74 2.85
N LYS A 229 5.23 2.86 2.21
CA LYS A 229 4.02 3.06 1.43
C LYS A 229 4.35 3.36 -0.03
N ASP A 230 3.58 2.83 -0.96
CA ASP A 230 3.54 3.32 -2.34
C ASP A 230 2.80 4.68 -2.35
N PRO A 231 3.45 5.78 -2.76
CA PRO A 231 2.82 7.09 -2.77
C PRO A 231 1.72 7.24 -3.84
N GLU A 232 1.60 6.31 -4.78
CA GLU A 232 0.59 6.31 -5.83
C GLU A 232 -0.70 5.61 -5.42
N VAL A 233 -0.62 4.76 -4.39
CA VAL A 233 -1.77 4.00 -3.87
C VAL A 233 -2.45 4.79 -2.75
N LYS A 234 -3.77 4.84 -2.77
CA LYS A 234 -4.59 5.44 -1.73
C LYS A 234 -5.54 4.40 -1.15
N GLY A 235 -5.73 4.50 0.15
CA GLY A 235 -6.54 3.53 0.89
C GLY A 235 -5.73 2.35 1.40
N GLY A 236 -6.43 1.33 1.89
CA GLY A 236 -5.83 0.12 2.45
C GLY A 236 -5.02 0.35 3.73
N ILE A 237 -4.24 -0.64 4.10
CA ILE A 237 -3.45 -0.65 5.36
C ILE A 237 -2.39 0.47 5.40
N ALA A 238 -1.83 0.84 4.26
CA ALA A 238 -0.80 1.88 4.20
C ALA A 238 -1.32 3.31 4.45
N ASP A 239 -2.62 3.52 4.29
CA ASP A 239 -3.32 4.78 4.60
C ASP A 239 -4.18 4.68 5.88
N ALA A 240 -4.12 3.55 6.57
CA ALA A 240 -4.90 3.35 7.77
C ALA A 240 -4.48 4.32 8.89
N LYS A 241 -5.46 4.79 9.65
CA LYS A 241 -5.26 5.74 10.73
C LYS A 241 -5.34 5.00 12.07
N GLN A 242 -4.24 5.00 12.81
CA GLN A 242 -4.26 4.53 14.19
C GLN A 242 -4.89 5.60 15.10
N LEU A 243 -6.03 5.26 15.71
CA LEU A 243 -6.78 6.17 16.59
C LEU A 243 -6.31 6.03 18.04
N HIS A 244 -5.92 4.82 18.46
CA HIS A 244 -5.54 4.51 19.85
C HIS A 244 -4.51 3.38 19.94
N GLY A 245 -3.83 3.28 21.08
CA GLY A 245 -3.02 2.14 21.50
C GLY A 245 -1.52 2.28 21.24
N LYS A 246 -0.81 1.17 21.43
CA LYS A 246 0.63 1.09 21.19
C LYS A 246 0.96 1.15 19.70
N GLU A 247 2.20 1.50 19.37
CA GLU A 247 2.73 1.41 18.01
C GLU A 247 2.48 0.02 17.41
N LEU A 248 2.22 0.01 16.10
CA LEU A 248 2.09 -1.22 15.33
C LEU A 248 3.44 -1.93 15.22
N SER A 249 3.43 -3.25 15.33
CA SER A 249 4.57 -4.10 15.03
C SER A 249 4.51 -4.61 13.58
N TYR A 250 5.62 -5.15 13.09
CA TYR A 250 5.68 -5.85 11.80
C TYR A 250 4.57 -6.92 11.69
N ASN A 251 4.47 -7.81 12.68
CA ASN A 251 3.47 -8.87 12.69
C ASN A 251 2.04 -8.33 12.76
N ASN A 252 1.80 -7.21 13.47
CA ASN A 252 0.48 -6.60 13.44
C ASN A 252 0.10 -6.15 12.01
N ILE A 253 1.01 -5.51 11.27
CA ILE A 253 0.73 -5.01 9.91
C ILE A 253 0.45 -6.18 8.96
N VAL A 254 1.22 -7.26 9.03
CA VAL A 254 1.02 -8.46 8.20
C VAL A 254 -0.33 -9.12 8.49
N ASP A 255 -0.68 -9.27 9.77
CA ASP A 255 -1.97 -9.86 10.15
C ASP A 255 -3.15 -8.91 9.89
N MET A 256 -2.93 -7.58 9.96
CA MET A 256 -3.92 -6.57 9.57
C MET A 256 -4.30 -6.68 8.09
N GLU A 257 -3.30 -6.83 7.21
CA GLU A 257 -3.54 -7.03 5.78
C GLU A 257 -4.42 -8.27 5.53
N ALA A 258 -4.03 -9.42 6.11
CA ALA A 258 -4.81 -10.66 5.96
C ALA A 258 -6.25 -10.53 6.51
N ALA A 259 -6.44 -9.79 7.59
CA ALA A 259 -7.76 -9.60 8.20
C ALA A 259 -8.64 -8.66 7.37
N TRP A 260 -8.04 -7.59 6.85
CA TRP A 260 -8.75 -6.61 6.04
C TRP A 260 -9.15 -7.18 4.67
N ASP A 261 -8.23 -7.90 4.02
CA ASP A 261 -8.49 -8.60 2.76
C ASP A 261 -9.72 -9.50 2.88
N LEU A 262 -9.73 -10.37 3.89
CA LEU A 262 -10.84 -11.30 4.09
C LEU A 262 -12.15 -10.58 4.44
N ALA A 263 -12.14 -9.63 5.38
CA ALA A 263 -13.36 -8.92 5.78
C ALA A 263 -13.95 -8.07 4.64
N SER A 264 -13.12 -7.61 3.71
CA SER A 264 -13.51 -6.75 2.59
C SER A 264 -14.14 -7.49 1.40
N GLU A 265 -14.13 -8.83 1.39
CA GLU A 265 -14.73 -9.62 0.31
C GLU A 265 -16.26 -9.37 0.18
N TRP A 266 -16.94 -9.10 1.28
CA TRP A 266 -18.39 -8.89 1.28
C TRP A 266 -18.73 -7.40 1.29
N LYS A 267 -19.09 -6.87 0.11
CA LYS A 267 -19.45 -5.44 -0.03
C LYS A 267 -20.82 -5.13 0.55
N ASP A 268 -21.79 -6.04 0.39
CA ASP A 268 -23.21 -5.78 0.70
C ASP A 268 -23.64 -6.33 2.07
N GLN A 269 -22.89 -7.24 2.66
CA GLN A 269 -23.21 -7.87 3.93
C GLN A 269 -22.18 -7.51 5.02
N PRO A 270 -22.62 -7.32 6.28
CA PRO A 270 -21.71 -7.18 7.40
C PRO A 270 -20.88 -8.44 7.60
N ALA A 271 -19.57 -8.29 7.63
CA ALA A 271 -18.60 -9.37 7.82
C ALA A 271 -17.62 -9.02 8.92
N CYS A 272 -17.17 -10.04 9.63
CA CYS A 272 -16.07 -9.95 10.60
C CYS A 272 -15.10 -11.11 10.38
N ALA A 273 -13.82 -10.79 10.29
CA ALA A 273 -12.71 -11.74 10.25
C ALA A 273 -11.81 -11.56 11.47
N ILE A 274 -11.42 -12.67 12.11
CA ILE A 274 -10.45 -12.70 13.19
C ILE A 274 -9.26 -13.52 12.73
N ILE A 275 -8.12 -12.86 12.61
CA ILE A 275 -6.89 -13.45 12.07
C ILE A 275 -5.86 -13.64 13.19
N LYS A 276 -5.11 -14.72 13.07
CA LYS A 276 -3.92 -14.96 13.86
C LYS A 276 -2.88 -15.68 13.00
N HIS A 277 -1.67 -15.09 12.92
CA HIS A 277 -0.59 -15.62 12.09
C HIS A 277 -1.01 -15.80 10.62
N THR A 278 -1.66 -14.77 10.09
CA THR A 278 -2.16 -14.65 8.71
C THR A 278 -3.25 -15.67 8.29
N ASN A 279 -3.77 -16.47 9.20
CA ASN A 279 -4.88 -17.38 8.92
C ASN A 279 -6.12 -17.02 9.74
N PRO A 280 -7.32 -17.20 9.20
CA PRO A 280 -8.55 -16.95 9.95
C PRO A 280 -8.75 -18.04 11.01
N CYS A 281 -8.87 -17.63 12.26
CA CYS A 281 -9.41 -18.48 13.32
C CYS A 281 -10.93 -18.33 13.44
N GLY A 282 -11.50 -17.28 12.86
CA GLY A 282 -12.95 -17.10 12.76
C GLY A 282 -13.31 -16.07 11.69
N CYS A 283 -14.28 -16.40 10.87
CA CYS A 283 -14.90 -15.47 9.95
C CYS A 283 -16.41 -15.71 9.91
N ALA A 284 -17.18 -14.63 9.90
CA ALA A 284 -18.64 -14.75 9.83
C ALA A 284 -19.31 -13.55 9.16
N LEU A 285 -20.48 -13.83 8.59
CA LEU A 285 -21.45 -12.84 8.15
C LEU A 285 -22.52 -12.65 9.23
N GLY A 286 -23.05 -11.44 9.32
CA GLY A 286 -24.08 -11.12 10.28
C GLY A 286 -25.13 -10.15 9.76
N GLU A 287 -26.18 -9.94 10.55
CA GLU A 287 -27.18 -8.90 10.26
C GLU A 287 -26.60 -7.49 10.49
N ASN A 288 -25.60 -7.39 11.35
CA ASN A 288 -24.87 -6.17 11.69
C ASN A 288 -23.45 -6.53 12.18
N ALA A 289 -22.63 -5.53 12.49
CA ALA A 289 -21.25 -5.71 12.95
C ALA A 289 -21.15 -6.57 14.22
N LEU A 290 -22.05 -6.36 15.19
CA LEU A 290 -22.10 -7.12 16.44
C LEU A 290 -22.38 -8.61 16.19
N ASP A 291 -23.38 -8.93 15.36
CA ASP A 291 -23.74 -10.32 15.05
C ASP A 291 -22.60 -11.03 14.31
N ALA A 292 -22.01 -10.37 13.30
CA ALA A 292 -20.85 -10.90 12.59
C ALA A 292 -19.66 -11.16 13.54
N PHE A 293 -19.37 -10.22 14.44
CA PHE A 293 -18.29 -10.38 15.43
C PHE A 293 -18.57 -11.56 16.39
N LYS A 294 -19.76 -11.66 16.95
CA LYS A 294 -20.14 -12.75 17.87
C LYS A 294 -19.96 -14.12 17.24
N LYS A 295 -20.44 -14.28 16.00
CA LYS A 295 -20.32 -15.53 15.26
C LYS A 295 -18.85 -15.85 14.94
N ALA A 296 -18.08 -14.87 14.44
CA ALA A 296 -16.66 -15.04 14.15
C ALA A 296 -15.85 -15.42 15.39
N PHE A 297 -16.12 -14.78 16.53
CA PHE A 297 -15.47 -15.10 17.80
C PHE A 297 -15.84 -16.49 18.32
N ALA A 298 -17.10 -16.90 18.19
CA ALA A 298 -17.58 -18.21 18.62
C ALA A 298 -17.09 -19.38 17.74
N ALA A 299 -16.51 -19.08 16.57
CA ALA A 299 -15.91 -20.09 15.70
C ALA A 299 -14.73 -20.79 16.41
N ASP A 300 -13.75 -19.98 16.88
CA ASP A 300 -12.64 -20.43 17.71
C ASP A 300 -12.23 -19.33 18.70
N SER A 301 -12.93 -19.25 19.80
CA SER A 301 -12.65 -18.24 20.86
C SER A 301 -11.29 -18.41 21.54
N LYS A 302 -10.70 -19.61 21.47
CA LYS A 302 -9.38 -19.90 22.04
C LYS A 302 -8.26 -19.27 21.21
N SER A 303 -8.29 -19.47 19.90
CA SER A 303 -7.28 -18.90 18.98
C SER A 303 -7.48 -17.41 18.78
N ALA A 304 -8.72 -16.91 18.86
CA ALA A 304 -9.06 -15.49 18.72
C ALA A 304 -8.41 -14.60 19.80
N PHE A 305 -8.05 -15.16 20.96
CA PHE A 305 -7.35 -14.42 22.01
C PHE A 305 -5.99 -13.91 21.51
N GLY A 306 -5.79 -12.58 21.55
CA GLY A 306 -4.60 -11.91 21.03
C GLY A 306 -4.56 -11.82 19.51
N GLY A 307 -5.65 -12.14 18.84
CA GLY A 307 -5.80 -12.00 17.38
C GLY A 307 -6.09 -10.57 16.94
N ILE A 308 -6.22 -10.41 15.63
CA ILE A 308 -6.58 -9.18 14.94
C ILE A 308 -7.99 -9.30 14.40
N VAL A 309 -8.84 -8.34 14.73
CA VAL A 309 -10.24 -8.28 14.30
C VAL A 309 -10.40 -7.25 13.19
N ALA A 310 -10.98 -7.62 12.07
CA ALA A 310 -11.40 -6.70 11.01
C ALA A 310 -12.90 -6.83 10.77
N MET A 311 -13.55 -5.68 10.63
CA MET A 311 -14.97 -5.57 10.26
C MET A 311 -15.10 -4.66 9.04
N ASN A 312 -15.99 -5.00 8.12
CA ASN A 312 -16.28 -4.19 6.94
C ASN A 312 -17.40 -3.14 7.15
N ARG A 313 -17.84 -2.97 8.40
CA ARG A 313 -18.85 -1.98 8.83
C ARG A 313 -18.32 -1.19 10.03
N GLU A 314 -18.99 -0.06 10.30
CA GLU A 314 -18.68 0.76 11.47
C GLU A 314 -18.75 -0.09 12.77
N CYS A 315 -17.73 0.06 13.62
CA CYS A 315 -17.74 -0.48 14.97
C CYS A 315 -18.56 0.45 15.85
N ASP A 316 -19.74 -0.01 16.25
CA ASP A 316 -20.63 0.71 17.13
C ASP A 316 -20.36 0.40 18.62
N LYS A 317 -21.09 1.10 19.51
CA LYS A 317 -20.98 0.90 20.96
C LYS A 317 -21.24 -0.53 21.40
N ALA A 318 -22.28 -1.17 20.86
CA ALA A 318 -22.67 -2.51 21.25
C ALA A 318 -21.61 -3.54 20.88
N THR A 319 -21.02 -3.41 19.69
CA THR A 319 -19.89 -4.22 19.23
C THR A 319 -18.66 -4.01 20.11
N ALA A 320 -18.36 -2.77 20.45
CA ALA A 320 -17.23 -2.42 21.31
C ALA A 320 -17.39 -2.98 22.74
N GLU A 321 -18.59 -2.94 23.31
CA GLU A 321 -18.89 -3.50 24.63
C GLU A 321 -18.70 -5.03 24.65
N GLU A 322 -19.09 -5.74 23.58
CA GLU A 322 -18.87 -7.18 23.44
C GLU A 322 -17.38 -7.53 23.31
N MET A 323 -16.59 -6.71 22.60
CA MET A 323 -15.14 -6.90 22.46
C MET A 323 -14.36 -6.59 23.73
N LYS A 324 -14.85 -5.67 24.56
CA LYS A 324 -14.13 -5.14 25.72
C LYS A 324 -13.58 -6.19 26.68
N PRO A 325 -14.29 -7.27 27.07
CA PRO A 325 -13.76 -8.28 27.97
C PRO A 325 -12.65 -9.14 27.35
N ILE A 326 -12.51 -9.16 26.03
CA ILE A 326 -11.60 -10.03 25.30
C ILE A 326 -10.29 -9.28 25.03
N PHE A 327 -9.16 -9.98 25.03
CA PHE A 327 -7.88 -9.40 24.63
C PHE A 327 -7.70 -9.57 23.12
N PHE A 328 -7.66 -8.45 22.40
CA PHE A 328 -7.23 -8.34 21.01
C PHE A 328 -6.02 -7.41 20.89
N GLU A 329 -5.12 -7.72 19.96
CA GLU A 329 -3.98 -6.86 19.62
C GLU A 329 -4.42 -5.63 18.83
N VAL A 330 -5.28 -5.84 17.82
CA VAL A 330 -5.77 -4.81 16.90
C VAL A 330 -7.25 -5.04 16.61
N VAL A 331 -8.00 -3.95 16.53
CA VAL A 331 -9.37 -3.93 15.99
C VAL A 331 -9.41 -2.93 14.84
N MET A 332 -9.92 -3.37 13.69
CA MET A 332 -10.01 -2.58 12.47
C MET A 332 -11.45 -2.46 11.99
N ALA A 333 -11.80 -1.28 11.52
CA ALA A 333 -13.09 -0.99 10.90
C ALA A 333 -12.93 0.18 9.91
N PRO A 334 -13.86 0.38 8.96
CA PRO A 334 -13.86 1.57 8.13
C PRO A 334 -14.14 2.85 8.94
N LYS A 335 -14.78 2.70 10.12
CA LYS A 335 -15.08 3.79 11.03
C LYS A 335 -15.44 3.25 12.43
N PHE A 336 -15.21 4.07 13.45
CA PHE A 336 -15.66 3.82 14.82
C PHE A 336 -16.63 4.91 15.25
N SER A 337 -17.72 4.54 15.94
CA SER A 337 -18.55 5.52 16.61
C SER A 337 -17.80 6.13 17.80
N LYS A 338 -18.17 7.34 18.21
CA LYS A 338 -17.56 8.01 19.37
C LYS A 338 -17.69 7.15 20.62
N GLU A 339 -18.86 6.57 20.83
CA GLU A 339 -19.16 5.72 21.97
C GLU A 339 -18.36 4.42 21.95
N ALA A 340 -18.08 3.84 20.76
CA ALA A 340 -17.20 2.68 20.62
C ALA A 340 -15.77 3.00 21.02
N LEU A 341 -15.26 4.17 20.62
CA LEU A 341 -13.94 4.63 21.03
C LEU A 341 -13.87 4.79 22.55
N GLU A 342 -14.84 5.48 23.17
CA GLU A 342 -14.90 5.66 24.63
C GLU A 342 -14.87 4.31 25.39
N VAL A 343 -15.49 3.26 24.83
CA VAL A 343 -15.48 1.91 25.43
C VAL A 343 -14.11 1.23 25.27
N LEU A 344 -13.53 1.24 24.08
CA LEU A 344 -12.31 0.47 23.77
C LEU A 344 -11.04 1.17 24.23
N GLU A 345 -10.98 2.50 24.25
CA GLU A 345 -9.84 3.29 24.74
C GLU A 345 -9.55 3.07 26.24
N THR A 346 -10.52 2.54 26.99
CA THR A 346 -10.28 2.07 28.37
C THR A 346 -9.21 0.98 28.47
N LYS A 347 -8.91 0.31 27.33
CA LYS A 347 -7.84 -0.68 27.20
C LYS A 347 -6.59 -0.02 26.61
N LYS A 348 -5.67 0.41 27.45
CA LYS A 348 -4.46 1.18 27.10
C LYS A 348 -3.66 0.63 25.90
N ASN A 349 -3.65 -0.67 25.68
CA ASN A 349 -2.74 -1.33 24.74
C ASN A 349 -3.40 -1.74 23.42
N ILE A 350 -4.73 -1.78 23.34
CA ILE A 350 -5.45 -2.18 22.12
C ILE A 350 -5.22 -1.13 21.03
N ARG A 351 -4.95 -1.58 19.83
CA ARG A 351 -4.80 -0.70 18.68
C ARG A 351 -6.12 -0.61 17.94
N LEU A 352 -6.63 0.60 17.78
CA LEU A 352 -7.85 0.88 17.04
C LEU A 352 -7.46 1.54 15.72
N ILE A 353 -7.82 0.90 14.62
CA ILE A 353 -7.37 1.27 13.29
C ILE A 353 -8.55 1.54 12.39
N GLU A 354 -8.64 2.74 11.88
CA GLU A 354 -9.60 3.12 10.83
C GLU A 354 -8.94 2.91 9.46
N VAL A 355 -9.53 2.03 8.64
CA VAL A 355 -8.96 1.63 7.35
C VAL A 355 -9.83 2.16 6.22
N PRO A 356 -9.33 3.06 5.37
CA PRO A 356 -10.05 3.50 4.18
C PRO A 356 -10.05 2.40 3.10
N SER A 357 -11.08 2.39 2.26
CA SER A 357 -11.15 1.47 1.13
C SER A 357 -9.99 1.70 0.15
N LEU A 358 -9.42 0.64 -0.37
CA LEU A 358 -8.42 0.70 -1.42
C LEU A 358 -9.03 1.23 -2.72
N THR A 359 -8.33 2.15 -3.38
CA THR A 359 -8.85 2.82 -4.58
C THR A 359 -8.61 2.05 -5.87
N HIS A 360 -7.64 1.15 -5.90
CA HIS A 360 -7.32 0.28 -7.03
C HIS A 360 -6.56 -0.95 -6.57
N GLU A 361 -6.60 -1.98 -7.38
CA GLU A 361 -5.88 -3.23 -7.15
C GLU A 361 -4.39 -3.07 -7.40
N GLU A 362 -3.59 -3.77 -6.61
CA GLU A 362 -2.13 -3.78 -6.71
C GLU A 362 -1.62 -5.15 -7.15
N LEU A 363 -0.49 -5.15 -7.86
CA LEU A 363 0.24 -6.37 -8.14
C LEU A 363 0.82 -6.95 -6.85
N GLN A 364 0.74 -8.26 -6.70
CA GLN A 364 1.38 -8.97 -5.60
C GLN A 364 2.86 -9.18 -5.87
N LEU A 365 3.68 -8.83 -4.89
CA LEU A 365 5.14 -8.88 -4.99
C LEU A 365 5.69 -9.90 -4.01
N HIS A 366 6.46 -10.87 -4.49
CA HIS A 366 7.15 -11.85 -3.65
C HIS A 366 8.65 -11.78 -3.86
N LYS A 367 9.39 -11.41 -2.82
CA LYS A 367 10.85 -11.29 -2.86
C LYS A 367 11.51 -12.67 -2.87
N VAL A 368 12.36 -12.91 -3.87
CA VAL A 368 13.25 -14.08 -3.93
C VAL A 368 14.71 -13.64 -3.92
N SER A 369 15.64 -14.58 -3.71
CA SER A 369 17.07 -14.26 -3.73
C SER A 369 17.48 -13.72 -5.10
N GLY A 370 17.94 -12.47 -5.13
CA GLY A 370 18.37 -11.81 -6.37
C GLY A 370 17.27 -11.38 -7.32
N GLY A 371 15.98 -11.55 -6.97
CA GLY A 371 14.88 -11.26 -7.88
C GLY A 371 13.56 -10.92 -7.18
N LEU A 372 12.53 -10.76 -7.99
CA LEU A 372 11.17 -10.46 -7.59
C LEU A 372 10.20 -11.26 -8.47
N LEU A 373 9.25 -11.95 -7.86
CA LEU A 373 8.09 -12.50 -8.55
C LEU A 373 6.96 -11.48 -8.46
N ILE A 374 6.28 -11.28 -9.57
CA ILE A 374 5.16 -10.35 -9.69
C ILE A 374 3.98 -11.10 -10.30
N GLN A 375 2.81 -10.96 -9.71
CA GLN A 375 1.57 -11.53 -10.23
C GLN A 375 0.39 -10.59 -9.99
N ALA A 376 -0.67 -10.78 -10.77
CA ALA A 376 -1.96 -10.16 -10.48
C ALA A 376 -2.53 -10.74 -9.16
N PRO A 377 -3.35 -9.97 -8.42
CA PRO A 377 -4.06 -10.51 -7.27
C PRO A 377 -5.06 -11.60 -7.70
N ASP A 378 -5.36 -12.51 -6.79
CA ASP A 378 -6.37 -13.54 -7.01
C ASP A 378 -7.77 -12.96 -6.74
N ASN A 379 -8.33 -12.34 -7.77
CA ASN A 379 -9.66 -11.69 -7.74
C ASN A 379 -10.76 -12.57 -8.32
N SER A 380 -10.47 -13.83 -8.56
CA SER A 380 -11.46 -14.77 -9.06
C SER A 380 -12.61 -14.93 -8.05
N THR A 381 -13.83 -14.82 -8.54
CA THR A 381 -15.08 -14.88 -7.75
C THR A 381 -16.04 -15.82 -8.45
N GLU A 382 -15.79 -17.14 -8.34
CA GLU A 382 -16.68 -18.12 -8.89
C GLU A 382 -18.00 -18.13 -8.11
N THR A 383 -19.06 -18.07 -8.85
CA THR A 383 -20.44 -18.17 -8.34
C THR A 383 -21.00 -19.57 -8.58
N ARG A 384 -22.16 -19.85 -8.01
CA ARG A 384 -22.89 -21.10 -8.30
C ARG A 384 -23.06 -21.39 -9.80
N ALA A 385 -23.19 -20.33 -10.63
CA ALA A 385 -23.37 -20.49 -12.08
C ALA A 385 -22.11 -21.01 -12.78
N ASP A 386 -20.95 -20.81 -12.20
CA ASP A 386 -19.65 -21.23 -12.74
C ASP A 386 -19.29 -22.66 -12.28
N CYS A 387 -20.01 -23.17 -11.29
CA CYS A 387 -19.76 -24.47 -10.68
C CYS A 387 -20.46 -25.61 -11.40
N LYS A 388 -19.77 -26.77 -11.48
CA LYS A 388 -20.34 -28.01 -12.01
C LYS A 388 -20.62 -29.00 -10.89
N VAL A 389 -21.88 -29.44 -10.73
CA VAL A 389 -22.20 -30.59 -9.87
C VAL A 389 -21.67 -31.86 -10.51
N VAL A 390 -20.91 -32.66 -9.77
CA VAL A 390 -20.23 -33.86 -10.28
C VAL A 390 -20.67 -35.14 -9.59
N THR A 391 -21.49 -35.07 -8.55
CA THR A 391 -22.05 -36.20 -7.79
C THR A 391 -23.51 -36.46 -8.17
N ASP A 392 -24.02 -37.66 -7.79
CA ASP A 392 -25.42 -38.06 -8.02
C ASP A 392 -26.40 -37.09 -7.36
N ARG A 393 -26.05 -36.55 -6.20
CA ARG A 393 -26.81 -35.54 -5.46
C ARG A 393 -26.28 -34.13 -5.72
N ALA A 394 -27.14 -33.20 -6.01
CA ALA A 394 -26.82 -31.77 -6.04
C ALA A 394 -26.90 -31.17 -4.62
N PRO A 395 -26.17 -30.06 -4.34
CA PRO A 395 -26.33 -29.31 -3.09
C PRO A 395 -27.74 -28.72 -2.94
N THR A 396 -28.23 -28.67 -1.71
CA THR A 396 -29.45 -27.91 -1.37
C THR A 396 -29.17 -26.41 -1.40
N GLU A 397 -30.22 -25.57 -1.29
CA GLU A 397 -30.07 -24.12 -1.23
C GLU A 397 -29.21 -23.66 -0.02
N GLU A 398 -29.40 -24.33 1.12
CA GLU A 398 -28.62 -24.06 2.34
C GLU A 398 -27.15 -24.47 2.14
N GLU A 399 -26.91 -25.61 1.53
CA GLU A 399 -25.55 -26.08 1.20
C GLU A 399 -24.86 -25.16 0.20
N TRP A 400 -25.58 -24.66 -0.82
CA TRP A 400 -25.03 -23.70 -1.77
C TRP A 400 -24.57 -22.42 -1.09
N LYS A 401 -25.36 -21.82 -0.21
CA LYS A 401 -24.97 -20.65 0.57
C LYS A 401 -23.70 -20.91 1.39
N ALA A 402 -23.65 -22.06 2.04
CA ALA A 402 -22.48 -22.44 2.82
C ALA A 402 -21.23 -22.69 1.96
N LEU A 403 -21.40 -23.32 0.78
CA LEU A 403 -20.30 -23.56 -0.16
C LEU A 403 -19.73 -22.25 -0.74
N GLU A 404 -20.60 -21.32 -1.14
CA GLU A 404 -20.18 -20.00 -1.63
C GLU A 404 -19.41 -19.22 -0.53
N PHE A 405 -19.91 -19.24 0.70
CA PHE A 405 -19.21 -18.64 1.84
C PHE A 405 -17.86 -19.32 2.12
N ALA A 406 -17.81 -20.67 2.13
CA ALA A 406 -16.60 -21.43 2.33
C ALA A 406 -15.56 -21.18 1.24
N TRP A 407 -16.02 -21.01 0.00
CA TRP A 407 -15.14 -20.79 -1.16
C TRP A 407 -14.39 -19.45 -1.08
N VAL A 408 -15.07 -18.40 -0.67
CA VAL A 408 -14.43 -17.09 -0.42
C VAL A 408 -13.37 -17.20 0.68
N ILE A 409 -13.65 -17.93 1.76
CA ILE A 409 -12.71 -18.02 2.88
C ILE A 409 -11.48 -18.84 2.52
N VAL A 410 -11.63 -19.97 1.81
CA VAL A 410 -10.49 -20.85 1.52
C VAL A 410 -9.42 -20.16 0.66
N LYS A 411 -9.80 -19.19 -0.16
CA LYS A 411 -8.90 -18.32 -0.92
C LYS A 411 -7.92 -17.54 -0.01
N HIS A 412 -8.34 -17.24 1.22
CA HIS A 412 -7.56 -16.50 2.20
C HIS A 412 -6.77 -17.36 3.20
N VAL A 413 -6.80 -18.69 3.03
CA VAL A 413 -6.12 -19.64 3.91
C VAL A 413 -4.85 -20.19 3.24
N LYS A 414 -3.76 -20.31 3.99
CA LYS A 414 -2.49 -20.83 3.45
C LYS A 414 -2.61 -22.30 3.03
N SER A 415 -2.11 -22.59 1.83
CA SER A 415 -2.12 -23.93 1.22
C SER A 415 -1.22 -24.94 1.95
N ASN A 416 -1.55 -26.24 2.01
CA ASN A 416 -2.85 -26.75 1.58
C ASN A 416 -3.92 -26.35 2.57
N ALA A 417 -5.06 -25.87 2.06
CA ALA A 417 -6.14 -25.31 2.86
C ALA A 417 -7.44 -26.14 2.75
N ILE A 418 -8.03 -26.41 3.91
CA ILE A 418 -9.40 -26.94 4.04
C ILE A 418 -10.17 -26.07 5.03
N VAL A 419 -11.37 -25.64 4.65
CA VAL A 419 -12.25 -24.85 5.52
C VAL A 419 -13.61 -25.54 5.64
N LEU A 420 -14.07 -25.66 6.87
CA LEU A 420 -15.42 -26.11 7.19
C LEU A 420 -16.30 -24.93 7.60
N THR A 421 -17.50 -24.84 7.05
CA THR A 421 -18.44 -23.75 7.35
C THR A 421 -19.87 -24.27 7.46
N ASN A 422 -20.72 -23.48 8.10
CA ASN A 422 -22.15 -23.44 7.85
C ASN A 422 -22.46 -22.30 6.85
N GLN A 423 -23.71 -21.80 6.82
CA GLN A 423 -24.12 -20.79 5.84
C GLN A 423 -23.45 -19.41 6.00
N ASP A 424 -22.92 -19.08 7.17
CA ASP A 424 -22.44 -17.74 7.51
C ASP A 424 -21.25 -17.69 8.48
N THR A 425 -20.73 -18.84 8.90
CA THR A 425 -19.70 -18.90 9.94
C THR A 425 -18.70 -20.03 9.66
N THR A 426 -17.41 -19.76 9.85
CA THR A 426 -16.35 -20.79 9.88
C THR A 426 -16.54 -21.71 11.09
N LEU A 427 -16.25 -22.97 10.90
CA LEU A 427 -16.35 -23.99 11.95
C LEU A 427 -15.02 -24.67 12.25
N GLY A 428 -14.13 -24.76 11.27
CA GLY A 428 -12.79 -25.28 11.40
C GLY A 428 -11.93 -24.96 10.19
N VAL A 429 -10.65 -24.72 10.42
CA VAL A 429 -9.68 -24.30 9.40
C VAL A 429 -8.41 -25.13 9.50
N GLY A 430 -8.10 -25.90 8.48
CA GLY A 430 -6.81 -26.56 8.31
C GLY A 430 -5.95 -25.79 7.31
N ALA A 431 -4.86 -25.21 7.77
CA ALA A 431 -4.02 -24.30 6.99
C ALA A 431 -2.57 -24.79 6.91
N GLY A 432 -1.90 -24.53 5.80
CA GLY A 432 -0.45 -24.67 5.66
C GLY A 432 0.10 -26.08 5.78
N GLN A 433 -0.68 -27.11 5.48
CA GLN A 433 -0.24 -28.49 5.61
C GLN A 433 0.41 -29.04 4.34
N MET A 434 1.37 -29.94 4.50
CA MET A 434 2.07 -30.57 3.37
C MET A 434 1.20 -31.55 2.58
N ASN A 435 0.11 -32.02 3.16
CA ASN A 435 -0.87 -32.87 2.49
C ASN A 435 -2.30 -32.44 2.83
N ARG A 436 -3.23 -32.70 1.92
CA ARG A 436 -4.59 -32.20 2.00
C ARG A 436 -5.44 -32.91 3.04
N VAL A 437 -5.25 -34.23 3.21
CA VAL A 437 -5.96 -34.98 4.24
C VAL A 437 -5.60 -34.51 5.64
N GLY A 438 -4.34 -34.16 5.89
CA GLY A 438 -3.92 -33.57 7.17
C GLY A 438 -4.58 -32.22 7.44
N SER A 439 -4.78 -31.37 6.41
CA SER A 439 -5.56 -30.14 6.56
C SER A 439 -7.02 -30.44 6.91
N ALA A 440 -7.62 -31.45 6.27
CA ALA A 440 -8.98 -31.87 6.56
C ALA A 440 -9.12 -32.39 8.00
N ASP A 441 -8.18 -33.21 8.45
CA ASP A 441 -8.19 -33.74 9.83
C ASP A 441 -8.13 -32.61 10.87
N ILE A 442 -7.30 -31.58 10.64
CA ILE A 442 -7.21 -30.40 11.50
C ILE A 442 -8.55 -29.64 11.50
N ALA A 443 -9.09 -29.33 10.32
CA ALA A 443 -10.35 -28.60 10.21
C ALA A 443 -11.51 -29.35 10.88
N ILE A 444 -11.58 -30.66 10.71
CA ILE A 444 -12.59 -31.52 11.33
C ILE A 444 -12.43 -31.55 12.86
N ALA A 445 -11.20 -31.68 13.34
CA ALA A 445 -10.90 -31.68 14.78
C ALA A 445 -11.27 -30.35 15.44
N GLU A 446 -10.99 -29.23 14.79
CA GLU A 446 -11.37 -27.88 15.27
C GLU A 446 -12.90 -27.70 15.30
N ALA A 447 -13.58 -28.12 14.24
CA ALA A 447 -15.03 -28.03 14.17
C ALA A 447 -15.72 -28.92 15.21
N GLY A 448 -15.09 -30.05 15.58
CA GLY A 448 -15.64 -31.01 16.52
C GLY A 448 -17.02 -31.52 16.10
N GLU A 449 -18.00 -31.49 17.00
CA GLU A 449 -19.37 -31.93 16.68
C GLU A 449 -20.07 -31.06 15.63
N LYS A 450 -19.62 -29.81 15.45
CA LYS A 450 -20.18 -28.89 14.43
C LYS A 450 -19.78 -29.31 13.00
N ALA A 451 -18.82 -30.23 12.83
CA ALA A 451 -18.46 -30.79 11.51
C ALA A 451 -19.65 -31.54 10.89
N LYS A 452 -20.48 -32.18 11.71
CA LYS A 452 -21.67 -32.88 11.24
C LYS A 452 -22.69 -31.89 10.67
N GLY A 453 -23.04 -32.07 9.40
CA GLY A 453 -23.99 -31.20 8.69
C GLY A 453 -23.31 -29.96 8.08
N SER A 454 -22.00 -29.76 8.26
CA SER A 454 -21.27 -28.67 7.65
C SER A 454 -20.94 -28.95 6.19
N VAL A 455 -20.36 -27.94 5.50
CA VAL A 455 -19.76 -28.08 4.19
C VAL A 455 -18.25 -27.90 4.27
N MET A 456 -17.52 -28.40 3.24
CA MET A 456 -16.08 -28.33 3.13
C MET A 456 -15.67 -27.62 1.85
N SER A 457 -14.72 -26.68 1.93
CA SER A 457 -14.02 -26.13 0.77
C SER A 457 -12.56 -26.52 0.79
N SER A 458 -11.98 -26.70 -0.41
CA SER A 458 -10.57 -27.00 -0.62
C SER A 458 -9.98 -26.06 -1.67
N ASP A 459 -8.84 -25.45 -1.38
CA ASP A 459 -8.12 -24.51 -2.26
C ASP A 459 -7.62 -25.14 -3.56
N ALA A 460 -7.53 -26.49 -3.64
CA ALA A 460 -7.16 -27.24 -4.83
C ALA A 460 -7.83 -28.63 -4.86
N PHE A 461 -7.61 -29.38 -5.94
CA PHE A 461 -8.17 -30.71 -6.14
C PHE A 461 -7.70 -31.74 -5.09
N PHE A 462 -8.48 -32.79 -4.90
CA PHE A 462 -8.09 -33.95 -4.10
C PHE A 462 -7.28 -34.94 -4.92
N PRO A 463 -6.03 -35.28 -4.51
CA PRO A 463 -5.23 -36.25 -5.24
C PRO A 463 -5.73 -37.68 -5.06
N PHE A 464 -6.47 -37.95 -3.97
CA PHE A 464 -7.02 -39.25 -3.59
C PHE A 464 -8.39 -39.09 -2.93
N GLY A 465 -9.14 -40.19 -2.78
CA GLY A 465 -10.45 -40.16 -2.11
C GLY A 465 -10.39 -40.11 -0.57
N ASP A 466 -9.21 -40.16 0.04
CA ASP A 466 -8.99 -40.18 1.49
C ASP A 466 -9.56 -38.97 2.23
N THR A 467 -9.38 -37.76 1.65
CA THR A 467 -9.94 -36.53 2.20
C THR A 467 -11.48 -36.56 2.21
N ILE A 468 -12.10 -37.07 1.16
CA ILE A 468 -13.55 -37.21 1.08
C ILE A 468 -14.06 -38.33 2.02
N GLU A 469 -13.26 -39.39 2.21
CA GLU A 469 -13.58 -40.41 3.21
C GLU A 469 -13.58 -39.80 4.64
N ALA A 470 -12.58 -38.98 4.98
CA ALA A 470 -12.54 -38.26 6.26
C ALA A 470 -13.76 -37.34 6.42
N ALA A 471 -14.10 -36.56 5.37
CA ALA A 471 -15.27 -35.71 5.34
C ALA A 471 -16.58 -36.51 5.58
N GLY A 472 -16.74 -37.64 4.90
CA GLY A 472 -17.91 -38.52 5.06
C GLY A 472 -18.04 -39.09 6.46
N LYS A 473 -16.94 -39.53 7.08
CA LYS A 473 -16.92 -40.02 8.46
C LYS A 473 -17.27 -38.92 9.48
N ALA A 474 -16.92 -37.68 9.18
CA ALA A 474 -17.25 -36.51 10.01
C ALA A 474 -18.70 -36.02 9.82
N GLY A 475 -19.42 -36.54 8.83
CA GLY A 475 -20.79 -36.15 8.53
C GLY A 475 -20.93 -34.84 7.76
N ILE A 476 -19.89 -34.43 7.02
CA ILE A 476 -19.91 -33.30 6.09
C ILE A 476 -20.85 -33.65 4.93
N THR A 477 -21.69 -32.69 4.51
CA THR A 477 -22.78 -32.94 3.57
C THR A 477 -22.50 -32.47 2.15
N ALA A 478 -21.66 -31.45 1.98
CA ALA A 478 -21.31 -30.95 0.66
C ALA A 478 -19.84 -30.47 0.60
N VAL A 479 -19.25 -30.52 -0.61
CA VAL A 479 -17.84 -30.17 -0.86
C VAL A 479 -17.72 -29.31 -2.10
N ILE A 480 -16.92 -28.24 -2.02
CA ILE A 480 -16.51 -27.39 -3.14
C ILE A 480 -15.00 -27.47 -3.34
N GLN A 481 -14.56 -27.69 -4.56
CA GLN A 481 -13.14 -27.79 -4.93
C GLN A 481 -12.97 -27.59 -6.45
N PRO A 482 -11.76 -27.28 -6.95
CA PRO A 482 -11.57 -26.98 -8.37
C PRO A 482 -11.74 -28.16 -9.34
N GLY A 483 -11.51 -29.39 -8.90
CA GLY A 483 -11.36 -30.51 -9.84
C GLY A 483 -10.03 -30.47 -10.59
N GLY A 484 -9.85 -31.37 -11.55
CA GLY A 484 -8.67 -31.43 -12.43
C GLY A 484 -7.61 -32.46 -12.01
N SER A 485 -7.89 -33.32 -11.04
CA SER A 485 -7.06 -34.47 -10.72
C SER A 485 -7.28 -35.58 -11.74
N ILE A 486 -6.23 -36.34 -12.09
CA ILE A 486 -6.37 -37.57 -12.86
C ILE A 486 -7.26 -38.59 -12.12
N ARG A 487 -7.39 -38.44 -10.81
CA ARG A 487 -8.16 -39.29 -9.90
C ARG A 487 -9.45 -38.67 -9.39
N ASP A 488 -9.99 -37.65 -10.06
CA ASP A 488 -11.25 -37.02 -9.66
C ASP A 488 -12.38 -38.02 -9.45
N GLN A 489 -12.42 -39.08 -10.28
CA GLN A 489 -13.44 -40.14 -10.17
C GLN A 489 -13.40 -40.85 -8.82
N GLU A 490 -12.23 -41.08 -8.23
CA GLU A 490 -12.11 -41.72 -6.90
C GLU A 490 -12.77 -40.84 -5.81
N SER A 491 -12.58 -39.52 -5.90
CA SER A 491 -13.20 -38.56 -4.97
C SER A 491 -14.71 -38.44 -5.18
N ILE A 492 -15.18 -38.49 -6.44
CA ILE A 492 -16.61 -38.47 -6.79
C ILE A 492 -17.31 -39.74 -6.27
N ASP A 493 -16.71 -40.92 -6.52
CA ASP A 493 -17.26 -42.19 -6.06
C ASP A 493 -17.34 -42.25 -4.53
N MET A 494 -16.31 -41.75 -3.85
CA MET A 494 -16.30 -41.65 -2.39
C MET A 494 -17.37 -40.68 -1.87
N ALA A 495 -17.56 -39.53 -2.53
CA ALA A 495 -18.61 -38.55 -2.19
C ALA A 495 -20.00 -39.19 -2.36
N ASN A 496 -20.26 -39.88 -3.48
CA ASN A 496 -21.52 -40.58 -3.71
C ASN A 496 -21.76 -41.67 -2.66
N LYS A 497 -20.72 -42.45 -2.27
CA LYS A 497 -20.79 -43.46 -1.21
C LYS A 497 -21.29 -42.88 0.13
N TYR A 498 -20.85 -41.69 0.47
CA TYR A 498 -21.27 -41.00 1.72
C TYR A 498 -22.46 -40.07 1.55
N GLY A 499 -23.05 -39.96 0.34
CA GLY A 499 -24.15 -39.06 0.06
C GLY A 499 -23.76 -37.58 0.09
N ILE A 500 -22.49 -37.26 -0.11
CA ILE A 500 -21.96 -35.88 -0.16
C ILE A 500 -22.22 -35.28 -1.54
N ALA A 501 -22.76 -34.07 -1.61
CA ALA A 501 -22.82 -33.32 -2.85
C ALA A 501 -21.44 -32.69 -3.13
N MET A 502 -20.91 -32.85 -4.34
CA MET A 502 -19.63 -32.25 -4.71
C MET A 502 -19.78 -31.35 -5.93
N VAL A 503 -19.16 -30.19 -5.87
CA VAL A 503 -19.11 -29.24 -6.99
C VAL A 503 -17.67 -28.89 -7.34
N PHE A 504 -17.41 -28.72 -8.65
CA PHE A 504 -16.13 -28.27 -9.21
C PHE A 504 -16.27 -26.83 -9.70
N THR A 505 -15.29 -25.99 -9.30
CA THR A 505 -15.21 -24.58 -9.73
C THR A 505 -14.37 -24.39 -10.99
N GLY A 506 -13.43 -25.32 -11.28
CA GLY A 506 -12.46 -25.18 -12.35
C GLY A 506 -11.28 -24.25 -12.04
N HIS A 507 -11.32 -23.51 -10.93
CA HIS A 507 -10.27 -22.58 -10.49
C HIS A 507 -9.74 -22.97 -9.11
N ARG A 508 -8.41 -22.85 -8.92
CA ARG A 508 -7.75 -23.11 -7.63
C ARG A 508 -7.27 -21.81 -6.99
N HIS A 509 -7.18 -21.77 -5.68
CA HIS A 509 -6.77 -20.62 -4.88
C HIS A 509 -5.54 -20.92 -4.02
N PHE A 510 -4.40 -21.25 -4.63
CA PHE A 510 -3.18 -21.44 -3.86
C PHE A 510 -2.67 -20.15 -3.25
N ARG A 511 -2.37 -20.19 -1.95
CA ARG A 511 -1.76 -19.09 -1.19
C ARG A 511 -0.58 -19.63 -0.37
N HIS A 512 0.66 -19.23 -0.73
CA HIS A 512 1.89 -19.69 -0.07
C HIS A 512 2.58 -18.59 0.76
N SER A 513 2.19 -17.33 0.61
CA SER A 513 2.77 -16.17 1.30
C SER A 513 1.73 -15.39 2.08
#